data_84108c49df7efe9ce0e940cd0e8151e1
#
_entry.id   84108c49df7efe9ce0e940cd0e8151e1
#
_cell.length_a   1.000
_cell.length_b   1.000
_cell.length_c   1.000
_cell.angle_alpha   90.00
_cell.angle_beta   90.00
_cell.angle_gamma   90.00
#
_symmetry.space_group_name_H-M   'P 1'
#
loop_
_entity.id
_entity.type
_entity.pdbx_description
1 polymer ?
#
loop_
_entity_poly.entity_id
_entity_poly.type
_entity_poly.pdbx_seq_one_letter_code
_entity_poly.pdbx_strand_id
1 'polypeptide(L)'
;MSAFDENTVELAALEYFAELGYCTGYAPVDAAVGSVRDSPSDVTLWDRVTSALSRLNPDASPMMVGEALKRIQRAESQDTVLENQRLHDLMVNGVPVETKAADGQPATVLLRLVDFDRPRNNDWLALNQFTIVENGHNRRPDVLVFLNGLPVGLLELKNPANEHATMRHAWNQIQTYRSQIPSVFVPNVVTVISDGTAAAMSSFTGGFEHYAPWKTIDGRDVITNRPALEVLLKGVFAPERFLDIVRNFVVFSDEPVMDEASGQRRRALIKRVAKYHQYWAVNAAVESTIRASGPDGDRRGGVVWHTQGSGKSFEMVFYAAKLMRDPRMANPTLVFITDRNDLDDQLFGEVFAPARILPETPIQAEGRDELRSLLTRASGGIIFTTIHKFAPGEDGDTNPVLTDRRNVVVVADEAHRSQYGFSETLDSQGRLKAGLAKHMRDALPNATFLGFTGTPIESNDRSTRASSVITLTSMTSRARLKTVRQSRFTTSHALPRSSWLTIPWPLLMT
;
A
#
# COMPACT_ATOMS: atom_id res chain seq x y z
N MET A 1 42.14 -7.77 11.29
CA MET A 1 40.84 -7.77 10.63
C MET A 1 39.99 -6.82 11.49
N SER A 2 39.63 -5.65 10.96
CA SER A 2 38.71 -4.70 11.64
C SER A 2 37.41 -5.46 11.90
N ALA A 3 37.02 -5.58 13.16
CA ALA A 3 35.75 -6.18 13.53
C ALA A 3 34.64 -5.35 12.85
N PHE A 4 33.76 -5.99 12.11
CA PHE A 4 32.51 -5.39 11.67
C PHE A 4 31.76 -5.03 12.97
N ASP A 5 31.71 -3.74 13.29
CA ASP A 5 31.00 -3.24 14.45
C ASP A 5 29.66 -2.57 13.99
N GLU A 6 28.79 -2.25 14.94
CA GLU A 6 27.48 -1.63 14.69
C GLU A 6 27.63 -0.30 13.92
N ASN A 7 28.68 0.47 14.23
CA ASN A 7 29.01 1.73 13.57
C ASN A 7 29.32 1.53 12.06
N THR A 8 29.94 0.42 11.69
CA THR A 8 30.21 0.08 10.28
C THR A 8 28.90 -0.14 9.51
N VAL A 9 27.90 -0.79 10.12
CA VAL A 9 26.58 -1.01 9.51
C VAL A 9 25.80 0.29 9.36
N GLU A 10 25.87 1.19 10.37
CA GLU A 10 25.27 2.52 10.31
C GLU A 10 25.87 3.37 9.18
N LEU A 11 27.20 3.40 9.07
CA LEU A 11 27.90 4.15 8.02
C LEU A 11 27.54 3.61 6.63
N ALA A 12 27.49 2.29 6.46
CA ALA A 12 27.03 1.69 5.20
C ALA A 12 25.58 2.08 4.86
N ALA A 13 24.69 2.15 5.87
CA ALA A 13 23.34 2.60 5.66
C ALA A 13 23.29 4.08 5.20
N LEU A 14 24.11 4.96 5.80
CA LEU A 14 24.21 6.36 5.36
C LEU A 14 24.78 6.47 3.93
N GLU A 15 25.74 5.64 3.54
CA GLU A 15 26.23 5.59 2.15
C GLU A 15 25.12 5.21 1.17
N TYR A 16 24.28 4.20 1.49
CA TYR A 16 23.14 3.84 0.65
C TYR A 16 22.12 4.98 0.53
N PHE A 17 21.89 5.75 1.60
CA PHE A 17 21.04 6.94 1.53
C PHE A 17 21.67 8.04 0.69
N ALA A 18 22.97 8.28 0.79
CA ALA A 18 23.68 9.25 -0.04
C ALA A 18 23.58 8.90 -1.53
N GLU A 19 23.70 7.60 -1.90
CA GLU A 19 23.52 7.14 -3.28
C GLU A 19 22.08 7.36 -3.79
N LEU A 20 21.09 7.40 -2.91
CA LEU A 20 19.70 7.74 -3.22
C LEU A 20 19.45 9.26 -3.31
N GLY A 21 20.47 10.08 -3.03
CA GLY A 21 20.38 11.53 -3.08
C GLY A 21 19.91 12.20 -1.79
N TYR A 22 19.94 11.51 -0.66
CA TYR A 22 19.71 12.10 0.65
C TYR A 22 20.95 12.87 1.12
N CYS A 23 20.74 13.99 1.80
CA CYS A 23 21.78 14.53 2.67
C CYS A 23 21.99 13.54 3.83
N THR A 24 23.25 13.27 4.18
CA THR A 24 23.58 12.39 5.29
C THR A 24 24.46 13.12 6.29
N GLY A 25 24.37 12.77 7.58
CA GLY A 25 25.15 13.42 8.61
C GLY A 25 25.15 12.68 9.93
N TYR A 26 25.97 13.18 10.85
CA TYR A 26 26.12 12.70 12.22
C TYR A 26 25.33 13.62 13.16
N ALA A 27 24.23 13.15 13.73
CA ALA A 27 23.27 13.97 14.45
C ALA A 27 23.85 14.80 15.61
N PRO A 28 24.84 14.34 16.41
CA PRO A 28 25.45 15.16 17.42
C PRO A 28 26.09 16.46 16.90
N VAL A 29 26.43 16.52 15.62
CA VAL A 29 26.97 17.71 14.95
C VAL A 29 25.90 18.39 14.10
N ASP A 30 25.27 17.62 13.19
CA ASP A 30 24.40 18.15 12.14
C ASP A 30 22.96 18.42 12.62
N ALA A 31 22.59 17.92 13.80
CA ALA A 31 21.32 18.20 14.47
C ALA A 31 21.55 18.50 15.96
N ALA A 32 22.60 19.27 16.26
CA ALA A 32 22.97 19.61 17.61
C ALA A 32 21.89 20.46 18.32
N VAL A 33 21.67 20.16 19.61
CA VAL A 33 20.77 20.94 20.47
C VAL A 33 21.33 22.33 20.66
N GLY A 34 20.49 23.35 20.60
CA GLY A 34 20.87 24.76 20.70
C GLY A 34 21.30 25.40 19.36
N SER A 35 21.40 24.64 18.26
CA SER A 35 21.67 25.17 16.92
C SER A 35 20.62 24.77 15.87
N VAL A 36 20.22 23.51 15.83
CA VAL A 36 19.23 22.97 14.89
C VAL A 36 17.95 22.54 15.61
N ARG A 37 18.06 22.26 16.91
CA ARG A 37 16.95 21.87 17.80
C ARG A 37 17.06 22.69 19.10
N ASP A 38 15.93 23.12 19.64
CA ASP A 38 15.90 23.85 20.91
C ASP A 38 16.08 22.91 22.11
N SER A 39 15.58 21.66 21.98
CA SER A 39 15.59 20.67 23.06
C SER A 39 15.98 19.28 22.55
N PRO A 40 16.60 18.43 23.43
CA PRO A 40 16.78 17.01 23.10
C PRO A 40 15.47 16.24 22.92
N SER A 41 14.34 16.78 23.38
CA SER A 41 13.00 16.20 23.13
C SER A 41 12.46 16.49 21.73
N ASP A 42 13.05 17.44 20.99
CA ASP A 42 12.61 17.78 19.65
C ASP A 42 13.07 16.71 18.67
N VAL A 43 12.14 15.88 18.24
CA VAL A 43 12.36 14.83 17.24
C VAL A 43 12.17 15.35 15.81
N THR A 44 11.40 16.42 15.65
CA THR A 44 11.15 17.11 14.39
C THR A 44 12.08 18.29 14.21
N LEU A 45 12.64 18.44 13.01
CA LEU A 45 13.50 19.57 12.63
C LEU A 45 12.64 20.72 12.11
N TRP A 46 12.12 21.53 13.04
CA TRP A 46 11.07 22.53 12.79
C TRP A 46 11.45 23.59 11.76
N ASP A 47 12.71 24.00 11.72
CA ASP A 47 13.20 24.93 10.69
C ASP A 47 13.11 24.35 9.29
N ARG A 48 13.37 23.04 9.14
CA ARG A 48 13.22 22.34 7.87
C ARG A 48 11.74 22.19 7.48
N VAL A 49 10.86 21.93 8.45
CA VAL A 49 9.40 21.90 8.23
C VAL A 49 8.91 23.27 7.72
N THR A 50 9.31 24.35 8.40
CA THR A 50 8.94 25.71 8.05
C THR A 50 9.46 26.09 6.66
N SER A 51 10.71 25.76 6.37
CA SER A 51 11.33 25.98 5.06
C SER A 51 10.60 25.19 3.94
N ALA A 52 10.21 23.95 4.22
CA ALA A 52 9.46 23.13 3.29
C ALA A 52 8.06 23.69 3.02
N LEU A 53 7.32 24.08 4.06
CA LEU A 53 6.00 24.72 3.92
C LEU A 53 6.09 25.97 3.04
N SER A 54 7.08 26.83 3.28
CA SER A 54 7.28 28.06 2.48
C SER A 54 7.65 27.74 1.02
N ARG A 55 8.56 26.80 0.81
CA ARG A 55 9.04 26.40 -0.53
C ARG A 55 7.95 25.73 -1.37
N LEU A 56 7.14 24.86 -0.75
CA LEU A 56 6.11 24.08 -1.45
C LEU A 56 4.82 24.87 -1.68
N ASN A 57 4.67 26.03 -1.03
CA ASN A 57 3.49 26.89 -1.11
C ASN A 57 3.90 28.37 -1.32
N PRO A 58 4.46 28.71 -2.49
CA PRO A 58 5.02 30.05 -2.73
C PRO A 58 3.97 31.18 -2.63
N ASP A 59 2.72 30.87 -2.85
CA ASP A 59 1.60 31.83 -2.76
C ASP A 59 1.06 32.01 -1.34
N ALA A 60 1.51 31.19 -0.37
CA ALA A 60 1.07 31.28 1.03
C ALA A 60 1.79 32.44 1.75
N SER A 61 1.00 33.25 2.46
CA SER A 61 1.56 34.29 3.32
C SER A 61 2.35 33.69 4.50
N PRO A 62 3.31 34.44 5.10
CA PRO A 62 3.99 33.98 6.31
C PRO A 62 3.03 33.64 7.48
N MET A 63 1.89 34.33 7.56
CA MET A 63 0.86 34.06 8.55
C MET A 63 0.20 32.68 8.31
N MET A 64 -0.08 32.32 7.06
CA MET A 64 -0.64 31.01 6.71
C MET A 64 0.36 29.88 7.00
N VAL A 65 1.64 30.09 6.70
CA VAL A 65 2.71 29.13 7.05
C VAL A 65 2.82 28.96 8.54
N GLY A 66 2.76 30.04 9.31
CA GLY A 66 2.78 29.99 10.78
C GLY A 66 1.56 29.26 11.37
N GLU A 67 0.36 29.42 10.77
CA GLU A 67 -0.83 28.73 11.21
C GLU A 67 -0.77 27.22 10.88
N ALA A 68 -0.29 26.87 9.71
CA ALA A 68 -0.03 25.48 9.31
C ALA A 68 0.99 24.82 10.28
N LEU A 69 2.07 25.51 10.61
CA LEU A 69 3.07 25.02 11.55
C LEU A 69 2.48 24.72 12.94
N LYS A 70 1.69 25.66 13.48
CA LYS A 70 0.97 25.45 14.77
C LYS A 70 0.06 24.23 14.71
N ARG A 71 -0.65 24.03 13.58
CA ARG A 71 -1.54 22.88 13.40
C ARG A 71 -0.79 21.55 13.35
N ILE A 72 0.40 21.52 12.75
CA ILE A 72 1.28 20.35 12.74
C ILE A 72 1.79 20.06 14.16
N GLN A 73 2.22 21.09 14.88
CA GLN A 73 2.83 20.97 16.22
C GLN A 73 1.81 20.58 17.29
N ARG A 74 0.56 21.00 17.15
CA ARG A 74 -0.47 20.78 18.15
C ARG A 74 -0.95 19.34 18.12
N ALA A 75 -0.60 18.55 19.15
CA ALA A 75 -1.17 17.23 19.34
C ALA A 75 -2.68 17.33 19.68
N GLU A 76 -3.47 16.48 19.10
CA GLU A 76 -4.92 16.36 19.31
C GLU A 76 -5.26 15.15 20.19
N SER A 77 -4.33 14.19 20.35
CA SER A 77 -4.50 12.99 21.15
C SER A 77 -3.20 12.66 21.91
N GLN A 78 -3.33 11.95 23.03
CA GLN A 78 -2.22 11.32 23.72
C GLN A 78 -1.85 9.93 23.15
N ASP A 79 -2.71 9.37 22.32
CA ASP A 79 -2.44 8.10 21.64
C ASP A 79 -1.53 8.33 20.43
N THR A 80 -0.34 7.73 20.48
CA THR A 80 0.69 7.88 19.43
C THR A 80 0.20 7.41 18.05
N VAL A 81 -0.68 6.39 17.98
CA VAL A 81 -1.15 5.87 16.69
C VAL A 81 -2.19 6.80 16.08
N LEU A 82 -3.07 7.40 16.90
CA LEU A 82 -4.01 8.43 16.46
C LEU A 82 -3.27 9.69 15.97
N GLU A 83 -2.24 10.15 16.70
CA GLU A 83 -1.41 11.28 16.27
C GLU A 83 -0.61 10.95 15.00
N ASN A 84 -0.09 9.72 14.89
CA ASN A 84 0.58 9.27 13.67
C ASN A 84 -0.38 9.29 12.48
N GLN A 85 -1.63 8.83 12.64
CA GLN A 85 -2.65 8.91 11.60
C GLN A 85 -2.95 10.37 11.21
N ARG A 86 -3.19 11.24 12.20
CA ARG A 86 -3.45 12.67 11.97
C ARG A 86 -2.34 13.33 11.15
N LEU A 87 -1.09 13.11 11.56
CA LEU A 87 0.05 13.70 10.88
C LEU A 87 0.27 13.08 9.49
N HIS A 88 0.02 11.78 9.34
CA HIS A 88 0.05 11.12 8.03
C HIS A 88 -1.00 11.72 7.07
N ASP A 89 -2.20 11.97 7.57
CA ASP A 89 -3.26 12.63 6.79
C ASP A 89 -2.86 14.05 6.36
N LEU A 90 -2.21 14.81 7.24
CA LEU A 90 -1.66 16.14 6.89
C LEU A 90 -0.54 16.05 5.85
N MET A 91 0.32 15.03 5.90
CA MET A 91 1.35 14.81 4.88
C MET A 91 0.72 14.49 3.52
N VAL A 92 -0.30 13.63 3.47
CA VAL A 92 -0.89 13.14 2.22
C VAL A 92 -1.85 14.17 1.60
N ASN A 93 -2.69 14.79 2.42
CA ASN A 93 -3.80 15.63 1.96
C ASN A 93 -3.50 17.14 2.06
N GLY A 94 -2.41 17.52 2.73
CA GLY A 94 -2.05 18.91 3.01
C GLY A 94 -2.64 19.41 4.33
N VAL A 95 -2.09 20.53 4.81
CA VAL A 95 -2.47 21.16 6.07
C VAL A 95 -3.55 22.20 5.79
N PRO A 96 -4.78 22.03 6.28
CA PRO A 96 -5.85 23.00 6.07
C PRO A 96 -5.57 24.28 6.88
N VAL A 97 -5.67 25.43 6.22
CA VAL A 97 -5.52 26.76 6.81
C VAL A 97 -6.71 27.60 6.43
N GLU A 98 -7.36 28.21 7.43
CA GLU A 98 -8.46 29.13 7.21
C GLU A 98 -7.95 30.47 6.72
N THR A 99 -8.57 31.00 5.68
CA THR A 99 -8.24 32.27 5.05
C THR A 99 -9.52 32.93 4.57
N LYS A 100 -9.38 34.08 3.92
CA LYS A 100 -10.49 34.74 3.23
C LYS A 100 -10.26 34.69 1.72
N ALA A 101 -11.26 34.28 0.99
CA ALA A 101 -11.28 34.37 -0.46
C ALA A 101 -11.24 35.84 -0.96
N ALA A 102 -11.02 36.04 -2.25
CA ALA A 102 -10.97 37.38 -2.84
C ALA A 102 -12.26 38.19 -2.66
N ASP A 103 -13.40 37.52 -2.47
CA ASP A 103 -14.72 38.12 -2.19
C ASP A 103 -14.96 38.36 -0.66
N GLY A 104 -13.94 38.08 0.19
CA GLY A 104 -14.03 38.25 1.64
C GLY A 104 -14.71 37.11 2.40
N GLN A 105 -15.21 36.08 1.71
CA GLN A 105 -15.82 34.92 2.36
C GLN A 105 -14.77 34.01 3.01
N PRO A 106 -15.11 33.31 4.09
CA PRO A 106 -14.22 32.28 4.66
C PRO A 106 -13.88 31.21 3.63
N ALA A 107 -12.61 30.88 3.51
CA ALA A 107 -12.10 29.83 2.62
C ALA A 107 -11.06 28.98 3.35
N THR A 108 -10.95 27.72 2.98
CA THR A 108 -9.90 26.83 3.48
C THR A 108 -8.93 26.54 2.34
N VAL A 109 -7.64 26.76 2.57
CA VAL A 109 -6.55 26.42 1.65
C VAL A 109 -5.75 25.27 2.23
N LEU A 110 -5.43 24.28 1.41
CA LEU A 110 -4.59 23.15 1.82
C LEU A 110 -3.13 23.48 1.49
N LEU A 111 -2.29 23.69 2.51
CA LEU A 111 -0.85 23.87 2.31
C LEU A 111 -0.15 22.52 2.19
N ARG A 112 0.64 22.34 1.14
CA ARG A 112 1.41 21.12 0.90
C ARG A 112 2.53 21.00 1.94
N LEU A 113 2.57 19.86 2.63
CA LEU A 113 3.66 19.47 3.52
C LEU A 113 4.66 18.56 2.81
N VAL A 114 4.21 17.83 1.78
CA VAL A 114 5.00 16.94 0.93
C VAL A 114 4.63 17.16 -0.54
N ASP A 115 5.61 17.24 -1.43
CA ASP A 115 5.40 17.24 -2.88
C ASP A 115 5.54 15.82 -3.43
N PHE A 116 4.40 15.19 -3.72
CA PHE A 116 4.34 13.82 -4.26
C PHE A 116 4.63 13.75 -5.76
N ASP A 117 4.46 14.85 -6.47
CA ASP A 117 4.58 14.89 -7.92
C ASP A 117 6.04 15.16 -8.37
N ARG A 118 6.79 15.91 -7.52
CA ARG A 118 8.18 16.29 -7.77
C ARG A 118 9.06 15.94 -6.57
N PRO A 119 9.54 14.69 -6.48
CA PRO A 119 10.30 14.21 -5.32
C PRO A 119 11.50 15.08 -4.92
N ARG A 120 12.14 15.72 -5.90
CA ARG A 120 13.30 16.62 -5.70
C ARG A 120 12.95 17.96 -5.03
N ASN A 121 11.66 18.31 -4.98
CA ASN A 121 11.21 19.50 -4.26
C ASN A 121 11.17 19.27 -2.75
N ASN A 122 11.25 18.03 -2.30
CA ASN A 122 11.33 17.71 -0.88
C ASN A 122 12.77 17.75 -0.37
N ASP A 123 12.91 17.94 0.93
CA ASP A 123 14.18 17.87 1.65
C ASP A 123 14.33 16.45 2.22
N TRP A 124 15.39 15.77 1.81
CA TRP A 124 15.71 14.40 2.18
C TRP A 124 16.96 14.36 3.03
N LEU A 125 16.88 13.80 4.25
CA LEU A 125 17.98 13.74 5.19
C LEU A 125 17.99 12.41 5.93
N ALA A 126 19.17 11.82 6.13
CA ALA A 126 19.38 10.67 7.00
C ALA A 126 20.49 10.98 8.02
N LEU A 127 20.19 10.79 9.29
CA LEU A 127 21.12 11.06 10.40
C LEU A 127 21.29 9.81 11.26
N ASN A 128 22.52 9.46 11.60
CA ASN A 128 22.78 8.46 12.61
C ASN A 128 22.95 9.09 14.00
N GLN A 129 22.78 8.27 15.04
CA GLN A 129 23.06 8.62 16.42
C GLN A 129 22.24 9.84 16.96
N PHE A 130 20.98 9.94 16.54
CA PHE A 130 20.07 11.01 16.92
C PHE A 130 19.57 10.80 18.36
N THR A 131 20.07 11.60 19.29
CA THR A 131 19.72 11.50 20.71
C THR A 131 18.36 12.14 21.00
N ILE A 132 17.47 11.40 21.66
CA ILE A 132 16.14 11.83 22.09
C ILE A 132 16.03 11.64 23.60
N VAL A 133 15.59 12.70 24.31
CA VAL A 133 15.31 12.66 25.73
C VAL A 133 13.85 12.96 25.97
N GLU A 134 13.10 11.96 26.39
CA GLU A 134 11.66 12.06 26.61
C GLU A 134 11.26 11.17 27.81
N ASN A 135 10.29 11.62 28.60
CA ASN A 135 9.78 10.89 29.77
C ASN A 135 10.89 10.42 30.74
N GLY A 136 11.98 11.18 30.86
CA GLY A 136 13.15 10.82 31.70
C GLY A 136 14.05 9.74 31.09
N HIS A 137 13.77 9.29 29.87
CA HIS A 137 14.59 8.33 29.14
C HIS A 137 15.46 9.03 28.10
N ASN A 138 16.73 8.61 28.00
CA ASN A 138 17.64 9.01 26.94
C ASN A 138 17.82 7.83 25.99
N ARG A 139 17.41 7.99 24.74
CA ARG A 139 17.47 6.96 23.68
C ARG A 139 18.12 7.52 22.43
N ARG A 140 18.70 6.61 21.64
CA ARG A 140 19.45 6.99 20.46
C ARG A 140 19.28 5.92 19.38
N PRO A 141 18.25 6.05 18.52
CA PRO A 141 18.08 5.19 17.36
C PRO A 141 19.32 5.27 16.45
N ASP A 142 19.67 4.15 15.80
CA ASP A 142 20.88 4.06 15.00
C ASP A 142 20.82 5.00 13.80
N VAL A 143 19.70 4.98 13.04
CA VAL A 143 19.47 5.92 11.93
C VAL A 143 18.02 6.42 11.91
N LEU A 144 17.85 7.74 11.79
CA LEU A 144 16.58 8.40 11.48
C LEU A 144 16.60 8.99 10.08
N VAL A 145 15.51 8.77 9.34
CA VAL A 145 15.30 9.30 7.99
C VAL A 145 14.24 10.38 8.05
N PHE A 146 14.56 11.55 7.51
CA PHE A 146 13.70 12.72 7.53
C PHE A 146 13.20 13.09 6.14
N LEU A 147 11.95 13.48 6.07
CA LEU A 147 11.30 14.08 4.91
C LEU A 147 10.78 15.47 5.32
N ASN A 148 11.32 16.51 4.71
CA ASN A 148 10.96 17.90 5.04
C ASN A 148 11.05 18.20 6.55
N GLY A 149 12.02 17.61 7.25
CA GLY A 149 12.23 17.79 8.68
C GLY A 149 11.43 16.84 9.59
N LEU A 150 10.52 16.03 9.05
CA LEU A 150 9.74 15.03 9.78
C LEU A 150 10.49 13.68 9.81
N PRO A 151 10.73 13.02 10.96
CA PRO A 151 11.38 11.71 11.04
C PRO A 151 10.42 10.60 10.59
N VAL A 152 10.43 10.29 9.29
CA VAL A 152 9.52 9.34 8.63
C VAL A 152 10.00 7.89 8.66
N GLY A 153 11.31 7.67 8.89
CA GLY A 153 11.91 6.34 8.97
C GLY A 153 12.78 6.19 10.21
N LEU A 154 12.73 5.03 10.84
CA LEU A 154 13.58 4.65 11.97
C LEU A 154 14.21 3.29 11.67
N LEU A 155 15.55 3.23 11.75
CA LEU A 155 16.32 2.00 11.57
C LEU A 155 16.96 1.62 12.90
N GLU A 156 16.85 0.34 13.25
CA GLU A 156 17.57 -0.30 14.35
C GLU A 156 18.42 -1.43 13.78
N LEU A 157 19.74 -1.27 13.91
CA LEU A 157 20.74 -2.09 13.26
C LEU A 157 21.54 -2.85 14.31
N LYS A 158 21.85 -4.11 14.09
CA LYS A 158 22.62 -4.94 15.01
C LYS A 158 23.88 -5.43 14.35
N ASN A 159 24.88 -5.63 15.16
CA ASN A 159 26.20 -6.09 14.72
C ASN A 159 26.14 -7.57 14.28
N PRO A 160 26.47 -7.89 13.01
CA PRO A 160 26.47 -9.27 12.52
C PRO A 160 27.52 -10.19 13.20
N ALA A 161 28.53 -9.61 13.82
CA ALA A 161 29.56 -10.37 14.55
C ALA A 161 29.11 -10.83 15.95
N ASN A 162 27.96 -10.36 16.43
CA ASN A 162 27.41 -10.73 17.74
C ASN A 162 26.30 -11.77 17.55
N GLU A 163 26.58 -13.04 17.86
CA GLU A 163 25.63 -14.16 17.73
C GLU A 163 24.31 -13.95 18.51
N HIS A 164 24.32 -13.08 19.52
CA HIS A 164 23.12 -12.75 20.31
C HIS A 164 22.36 -11.54 19.78
N ALA A 165 22.91 -10.77 18.84
CA ALA A 165 22.30 -9.56 18.29
C ALA A 165 21.44 -9.89 17.05
N THR A 166 20.25 -10.40 17.27
CA THR A 166 19.32 -10.84 16.22
C THR A 166 18.33 -9.73 15.82
N MET A 167 17.63 -9.91 14.70
CA MET A 167 16.52 -9.04 14.32
C MET A 167 15.43 -8.93 15.41
N ARG A 168 15.26 -9.97 16.25
CA ARG A 168 14.33 -9.93 17.38
C ARG A 168 14.77 -8.91 18.44
N HIS A 169 16.07 -8.79 18.68
CA HIS A 169 16.59 -7.76 19.60
C HIS A 169 16.38 -6.35 19.05
N ALA A 170 16.59 -6.14 17.74
CA ALA A 170 16.30 -4.87 17.10
C ALA A 170 14.80 -4.52 17.21
N TRP A 171 13.91 -5.48 16.99
CA TRP A 171 12.49 -5.29 17.20
C TRP A 171 12.12 -4.97 18.64
N ASN A 172 12.68 -5.67 19.63
CA ASN A 172 12.49 -5.37 21.05
C ASN A 172 12.94 -3.95 21.40
N GLN A 173 14.02 -3.47 20.79
CA GLN A 173 14.48 -2.09 20.97
C GLN A 173 13.46 -1.08 20.43
N ILE A 174 12.86 -1.33 19.28
CA ILE A 174 11.76 -0.50 18.75
C ILE A 174 10.57 -0.49 19.71
N GLN A 175 10.21 -1.62 20.33
CA GLN A 175 9.14 -1.65 21.34
C GLN A 175 9.50 -0.82 22.57
N THR A 176 10.77 -0.84 22.98
CA THR A 176 11.29 0.03 24.05
C THR A 176 11.16 1.51 23.67
N TYR A 177 11.50 1.89 22.46
CA TYR A 177 11.33 3.27 21.98
C TYR A 177 9.86 3.69 21.98
N ARG A 178 8.94 2.82 21.57
CA ARG A 178 7.50 3.10 21.59
C ARG A 178 6.98 3.48 22.98
N SER A 179 7.52 2.87 24.04
CA SER A 179 7.11 3.15 25.41
C SER A 179 7.84 4.35 26.04
N GLN A 180 9.05 4.65 25.61
CA GLN A 180 9.94 5.59 26.28
C GLN A 180 10.11 6.91 25.54
N ILE A 181 10.12 6.89 24.22
CA ILE A 181 10.25 8.05 23.33
C ILE A 181 9.17 8.05 22.22
N PRO A 182 7.86 8.00 22.58
CA PRO A 182 6.78 7.84 21.62
C PRO A 182 6.69 8.95 20.57
N SER A 183 7.22 10.14 20.85
CA SER A 183 7.18 11.29 19.93
C SER A 183 7.85 11.01 18.59
N VAL A 184 8.88 10.15 18.54
CA VAL A 184 9.56 9.79 17.27
C VAL A 184 8.66 9.01 16.33
N PHE A 185 7.59 8.37 16.83
CA PHE A 185 6.65 7.61 16.03
C PHE A 185 5.48 8.44 15.51
N VAL A 186 5.26 9.66 16.00
CA VAL A 186 4.19 10.53 15.52
C VAL A 186 4.30 10.81 14.01
N PRO A 187 5.46 11.18 13.42
CA PRO A 187 5.61 11.33 11.98
C PRO A 187 6.07 10.04 11.27
N ASN A 188 6.39 8.97 11.99
CA ASN A 188 7.01 7.78 11.43
C ASN A 188 6.11 7.08 10.40
N VAL A 189 6.66 6.72 9.26
CA VAL A 189 6.01 5.91 8.21
C VAL A 189 6.41 4.46 8.33
N VAL A 190 7.70 4.18 8.49
CA VAL A 190 8.26 2.84 8.44
C VAL A 190 9.38 2.66 9.46
N THR A 191 9.46 1.47 10.04
CA THR A 191 10.57 1.01 10.85
C THR A 191 11.30 -0.12 10.15
N VAL A 192 12.63 -0.13 10.24
CA VAL A 192 13.51 -1.14 9.65
C VAL A 192 14.33 -1.79 10.76
N ILE A 193 14.44 -3.10 10.73
CA ILE A 193 15.33 -3.88 11.61
C ILE A 193 16.33 -4.65 10.75
N SER A 194 17.57 -4.75 11.23
CA SER A 194 18.61 -5.56 10.58
C SER A 194 19.57 -6.15 11.61
N ASP A 195 20.07 -7.34 11.33
CA ASP A 195 21.17 -7.97 12.08
C ASP A 195 22.47 -8.02 11.26
N GLY A 196 22.53 -7.21 10.18
CA GLY A 196 23.66 -7.15 9.25
C GLY A 196 23.62 -8.20 8.15
N THR A 197 22.93 -9.33 8.34
CA THR A 197 22.76 -10.39 7.32
C THR A 197 21.37 -10.34 6.70
N ALA A 198 20.36 -10.16 7.51
CA ALA A 198 18.97 -9.99 7.12
C ALA A 198 18.48 -8.55 7.42
N ALA A 199 17.49 -8.11 6.69
CA ALA A 199 16.81 -6.84 6.93
C ALA A 199 15.31 -6.99 6.63
N ALA A 200 14.49 -6.36 7.47
CA ALA A 200 13.05 -6.39 7.33
C ALA A 200 12.43 -5.05 7.76
N MET A 201 11.26 -4.74 7.23
CA MET A 201 10.53 -3.52 7.56
C MET A 201 9.07 -3.80 7.94
N SER A 202 8.51 -2.93 8.73
CA SER A 202 7.09 -2.88 9.05
C SER A 202 6.70 -1.48 9.52
N SER A 203 5.44 -1.30 9.92
CA SER A 203 5.05 -0.17 10.76
C SER A 203 5.49 -0.40 12.22
N PHE A 204 5.58 0.65 13.01
CA PHE A 204 5.91 0.54 14.43
C PHE A 204 4.79 -0.17 15.26
N THR A 205 3.57 -0.28 14.72
CA THR A 205 2.48 -1.03 15.36
C THR A 205 2.53 -2.53 15.06
N GLY A 206 3.38 -2.96 14.12
CA GLY A 206 3.49 -4.36 13.71
C GLY A 206 4.19 -5.23 14.76
N GLY A 207 3.64 -6.42 15.03
CA GLY A 207 4.36 -7.48 15.71
C GLY A 207 5.57 -7.95 14.89
N PHE A 208 6.46 -8.71 15.50
CA PHE A 208 7.68 -9.19 14.84
C PHE A 208 7.37 -9.99 13.56
N GLU A 209 6.30 -10.77 13.55
CA GLU A 209 5.81 -11.58 12.42
C GLU A 209 5.36 -10.73 11.22
N HIS A 210 5.14 -9.44 11.41
CA HIS A 210 4.74 -8.53 10.35
C HIS A 210 5.93 -7.86 9.65
N TYR A 211 7.14 -7.96 10.25
CA TYR A 211 8.34 -7.47 9.60
C TYR A 211 8.69 -8.37 8.42
N ALA A 212 8.77 -7.79 7.25
CA ALA A 212 8.99 -8.50 6.00
C ALA A 212 10.22 -7.97 5.25
N PRO A 213 11.02 -8.85 4.63
CA PRO A 213 12.14 -8.42 3.81
C PRO A 213 11.65 -7.71 2.56
N TRP A 214 12.48 -6.78 2.05
CA TRP A 214 12.30 -6.20 0.72
C TRP A 214 13.33 -6.81 -0.22
N LYS A 215 12.88 -7.55 -1.24
CA LYS A 215 13.75 -8.46 -2.01
C LYS A 215 14.16 -7.96 -3.40
N THR A 216 13.78 -6.74 -3.76
CA THR A 216 14.05 -6.18 -5.09
C THR A 216 14.23 -4.67 -5.02
N ILE A 217 15.07 -4.10 -5.88
CA ILE A 217 15.25 -2.66 -5.98
C ILE A 217 14.29 -2.04 -7.01
N ASP A 218 14.10 -2.70 -8.14
CA ASP A 218 13.35 -2.18 -9.28
C ASP A 218 12.07 -2.97 -9.62
N GLY A 219 11.76 -3.99 -8.83
CA GLY A 219 10.59 -4.85 -9.04
C GLY A 219 10.74 -5.92 -10.12
N ARG A 220 11.90 -6.07 -10.75
CA ARG A 220 12.12 -7.02 -11.86
C ARG A 220 12.63 -8.37 -11.38
N ASP A 221 13.66 -8.34 -10.56
CA ASP A 221 14.34 -9.54 -10.10
C ASP A 221 14.51 -9.55 -8.59
N VAL A 222 14.45 -10.73 -7.98
CA VAL A 222 14.83 -10.93 -6.58
C VAL A 222 16.36 -10.90 -6.51
N ILE A 223 16.88 -10.00 -5.69
CA ILE A 223 18.32 -9.80 -5.52
C ILE A 223 18.80 -10.62 -4.34
N THR A 224 19.76 -11.53 -4.57
CA THR A 224 20.34 -12.40 -3.55
C THR A 224 21.86 -12.25 -3.40
N ASN A 225 22.47 -11.45 -4.27
CA ASN A 225 23.93 -11.24 -4.34
C ASN A 225 24.39 -9.89 -3.78
N ARG A 226 23.52 -9.21 -3.04
CA ARG A 226 23.81 -7.94 -2.34
C ARG A 226 23.35 -8.04 -0.89
N PRO A 227 23.91 -7.23 0.03
CA PRO A 227 23.42 -7.13 1.41
C PRO A 227 21.92 -6.88 1.46
N ALA A 228 21.20 -7.60 2.33
CA ALA A 228 19.75 -7.46 2.45
C ALA A 228 19.35 -6.03 2.85
N LEU A 229 20.14 -5.37 3.70
CA LEU A 229 19.93 -3.98 4.09
C LEU A 229 20.05 -3.03 2.89
N GLU A 230 21.05 -3.19 2.02
CA GLU A 230 21.19 -2.40 0.79
C GLU A 230 19.96 -2.54 -0.10
N VAL A 231 19.53 -3.80 -0.36
CA VAL A 231 18.35 -4.06 -1.20
C VAL A 231 17.10 -3.45 -0.61
N LEU A 232 16.92 -3.54 0.72
CA LEU A 232 15.78 -2.96 1.40
C LEU A 232 15.82 -1.43 1.32
N LEU A 233 16.94 -0.79 1.68
CA LEU A 233 17.02 0.66 1.70
C LEU A 233 16.85 1.26 0.30
N LYS A 234 17.56 0.76 -0.71
CA LYS A 234 17.40 1.20 -2.10
C LYS A 234 16.05 0.84 -2.69
N GLY A 235 15.47 -0.27 -2.21
CA GLY A 235 14.16 -0.74 -2.64
C GLY A 235 12.98 0.01 -2.02
N VAL A 236 13.12 0.60 -0.84
CA VAL A 236 12.05 1.32 -0.14
C VAL A 236 12.24 2.83 -0.23
N PHE A 237 13.45 3.33 0.06
CA PHE A 237 13.70 4.75 0.25
C PHE A 237 14.14 5.51 -1.02
N ALA A 238 14.10 4.90 -2.21
CA ALA A 238 14.19 5.69 -3.43
C ALA A 238 13.07 6.76 -3.41
N PRO A 239 13.40 8.07 -3.55
CA PRO A 239 12.45 9.17 -3.27
C PRO A 239 11.07 9.00 -3.90
N GLU A 240 11.00 8.65 -5.18
CA GLU A 240 9.73 8.43 -5.90
C GLU A 240 8.93 7.27 -5.29
N ARG A 241 9.62 6.19 -4.92
CA ARG A 241 8.97 5.01 -4.35
C ARG A 241 8.54 5.24 -2.92
N PHE A 242 9.37 5.88 -2.12
CA PHE A 242 9.01 6.19 -0.75
C PHE A 242 7.80 7.10 -0.67
N LEU A 243 7.71 8.12 -1.54
CA LEU A 243 6.53 8.97 -1.66
C LEU A 243 5.29 8.18 -2.08
N ASP A 244 5.43 7.27 -3.04
CA ASP A 244 4.32 6.40 -3.46
C ASP A 244 3.87 5.48 -2.29
N ILE A 245 4.81 4.95 -1.49
CA ILE A 245 4.49 4.18 -0.28
C ILE A 245 3.73 5.06 0.72
N VAL A 246 4.21 6.24 1.02
CA VAL A 246 3.55 7.18 1.94
C VAL A 246 2.11 7.47 1.49
N ARG A 247 1.91 7.77 0.21
CA ARG A 247 0.63 8.21 -0.31
C ARG A 247 -0.40 7.09 -0.48
N ASN A 248 0.05 5.89 -0.91
CA ASN A 248 -0.83 4.87 -1.44
C ASN A 248 -0.71 3.50 -0.77
N PHE A 249 0.28 3.28 0.11
CA PHE A 249 0.60 1.97 0.65
C PHE A 249 0.73 1.93 2.19
N VAL A 250 0.16 2.92 2.85
CA VAL A 250 -0.01 2.97 4.30
C VAL A 250 -1.50 3.00 4.61
N VAL A 251 -1.97 2.06 5.42
CA VAL A 251 -3.36 2.00 5.84
C VAL A 251 -3.46 1.99 7.37
N PHE A 252 -4.43 2.72 7.88
CA PHE A 252 -4.85 2.67 9.28
C PHE A 252 -6.21 1.98 9.32
N SER A 253 -6.37 1.00 10.19
CA SER A 253 -7.62 0.24 10.35
C SER A 253 -7.90 -0.06 11.81
N ASP A 254 -9.17 0.02 12.20
CA ASP A 254 -9.61 -0.40 13.53
C ASP A 254 -9.75 -1.92 13.56
N GLU A 255 -8.86 -2.61 14.25
CA GLU A 255 -8.79 -4.07 14.28
C GLU A 255 -9.04 -4.64 15.67
N PRO A 256 -9.62 -5.86 15.78
CA PRO A 256 -9.71 -6.55 17.04
C PRO A 256 -8.30 -7.03 17.47
N VAL A 257 -7.86 -6.61 18.65
CA VAL A 257 -6.61 -7.05 19.27
C VAL A 257 -6.91 -7.71 20.61
N MET A 258 -6.10 -8.70 20.97
CA MET A 258 -6.15 -9.28 22.34
C MET A 258 -5.31 -8.40 23.27
N ASP A 259 -5.92 -7.94 24.34
CA ASP A 259 -5.19 -7.29 25.43
C ASP A 259 -4.49 -8.38 26.25
N GLU A 260 -3.15 -8.37 26.23
CA GLU A 260 -2.35 -9.41 26.88
C GLU A 260 -2.52 -9.42 28.41
N ALA A 261 -2.84 -8.29 29.02
CA ALA A 261 -2.99 -8.18 30.46
C ALA A 261 -4.36 -8.67 30.96
N SER A 262 -5.43 -8.39 30.20
CA SER A 262 -6.81 -8.72 30.58
C SER A 262 -7.36 -9.97 29.88
N GLY A 263 -6.73 -10.42 28.79
CA GLY A 263 -7.23 -11.48 27.91
C GLY A 263 -8.51 -11.10 27.16
N GLN A 264 -8.93 -9.82 27.18
CA GLN A 264 -10.13 -9.36 26.52
C GLN A 264 -9.82 -8.85 25.10
N ARG A 265 -10.77 -9.04 24.19
CA ARG A 265 -10.71 -8.44 22.86
C ARG A 265 -11.11 -6.97 22.97
N ARG A 266 -10.24 -6.09 22.48
CA ARG A 266 -10.54 -4.66 22.26
C ARG A 266 -10.27 -4.28 20.82
N ARG A 267 -10.85 -3.20 20.35
CA ARG A 267 -10.45 -2.63 19.07
C ARG A 267 -9.32 -1.64 19.29
N ALA A 268 -8.32 -1.68 18.41
CA ALA A 268 -7.23 -0.73 18.41
C ALA A 268 -6.94 -0.29 16.97
N LEU A 269 -6.49 0.94 16.83
CA LEU A 269 -6.03 1.46 15.55
C LEU A 269 -4.67 0.82 15.23
N ILE A 270 -4.59 0.12 14.13
CA ILE A 270 -3.39 -0.54 13.63
C ILE A 270 -2.96 0.14 12.34
N LYS A 271 -1.68 0.48 12.26
CA LYS A 271 -1.04 0.96 11.04
C LYS A 271 -0.38 -0.22 10.32
N ARG A 272 -0.61 -0.32 9.00
CA ARG A 272 0.05 -1.30 8.14
C ARG A 272 0.73 -0.60 6.97
N VAL A 273 1.89 -1.13 6.59
CA VAL A 273 2.63 -0.71 5.39
C VAL A 273 2.72 -1.91 4.46
N ALA A 274 2.55 -1.68 3.17
CA ALA A 274 2.60 -2.76 2.18
C ALA A 274 3.95 -3.48 2.18
N LYS A 275 3.90 -4.80 2.06
CA LYS A 275 5.08 -5.64 1.82
C LYS A 275 5.52 -5.50 0.36
N TYR A 276 6.78 -5.87 0.03
CA TYR A 276 7.34 -5.69 -1.32
C TYR A 276 6.49 -6.31 -2.43
N HIS A 277 5.96 -7.53 -2.21
CA HIS A 277 5.13 -8.21 -3.19
C HIS A 277 3.79 -7.50 -3.41
N GLN A 278 3.18 -6.97 -2.33
CA GLN A 278 1.94 -6.18 -2.41
C GLN A 278 2.17 -4.88 -3.20
N TYR A 279 3.26 -4.16 -2.89
CA TYR A 279 3.61 -2.94 -3.60
C TYR A 279 3.73 -3.16 -5.11
N TRP A 280 4.51 -4.15 -5.53
CA TRP A 280 4.76 -4.39 -6.95
C TRP A 280 3.55 -4.97 -7.68
N ALA A 281 2.80 -5.88 -7.04
CA ALA A 281 1.59 -6.44 -7.62
C ALA A 281 0.50 -5.38 -7.82
N VAL A 282 0.28 -4.53 -6.83
CA VAL A 282 -0.71 -3.44 -6.92
C VAL A 282 -0.32 -2.45 -8.01
N ASN A 283 0.94 -2.03 -8.08
CA ASN A 283 1.40 -1.13 -9.13
C ASN A 283 1.21 -1.73 -10.54
N ALA A 284 1.56 -3.00 -10.71
CA ALA A 284 1.34 -3.71 -11.97
C ALA A 284 -0.15 -3.84 -12.33
N ALA A 285 -1.01 -4.11 -11.33
CA ALA A 285 -2.46 -4.20 -11.51
C ALA A 285 -3.08 -2.85 -11.90
N VAL A 286 -2.67 -1.75 -11.24
CA VAL A 286 -3.12 -0.39 -11.57
C VAL A 286 -2.77 -0.03 -13.01
N GLU A 287 -1.51 -0.19 -13.43
CA GLU A 287 -1.08 0.11 -14.79
C GLU A 287 -1.76 -0.78 -15.85
N SER A 288 -1.99 -2.06 -15.54
CA SER A 288 -2.72 -2.97 -16.41
C SER A 288 -4.18 -2.53 -16.56
N THR A 289 -4.84 -2.16 -15.45
CA THR A 289 -6.22 -1.68 -15.46
C THR A 289 -6.37 -0.39 -16.27
N ILE A 290 -5.50 0.59 -16.05
CA ILE A 290 -5.54 1.87 -16.79
C ILE A 290 -5.40 1.63 -18.29
N ARG A 291 -4.46 0.78 -18.69
CA ARG A 291 -4.27 0.41 -20.10
C ARG A 291 -5.49 -0.28 -20.67
N ALA A 292 -6.07 -1.24 -19.94
CA ALA A 292 -7.24 -1.99 -20.37
C ALA A 292 -8.51 -1.11 -20.44
N SER A 293 -8.61 -0.08 -19.60
CA SER A 293 -9.74 0.86 -19.57
C SER A 293 -9.65 1.95 -20.65
N GLY A 294 -8.49 2.13 -21.28
CA GLY A 294 -8.27 3.13 -22.34
C GLY A 294 -9.19 2.96 -23.55
N PRO A 295 -9.27 3.94 -24.47
CA PRO A 295 -10.11 3.87 -25.66
C PRO A 295 -9.91 2.61 -26.47
N ASP A 296 -8.66 2.20 -26.69
CA ASP A 296 -8.27 1.02 -27.45
C ASP A 296 -7.98 -0.20 -26.57
N GLY A 297 -8.33 -0.13 -25.28
CA GLY A 297 -8.10 -1.19 -24.30
C GLY A 297 -9.06 -2.36 -24.48
N ASP A 298 -8.60 -3.56 -24.15
CA ASP A 298 -9.33 -4.82 -24.32
C ASP A 298 -10.26 -5.17 -23.15
N ARG A 299 -10.39 -4.29 -22.15
CA ARG A 299 -11.19 -4.48 -20.92
C ARG A 299 -10.70 -5.60 -20.00
N ARG A 300 -9.46 -6.05 -20.17
CA ARG A 300 -8.87 -7.17 -19.42
C ARG A 300 -7.74 -6.65 -18.52
N GLY A 301 -8.07 -6.31 -17.29
CA GLY A 301 -7.12 -5.84 -16.28
C GLY A 301 -6.10 -6.90 -15.85
N GLY A 302 -6.46 -8.19 -15.96
CA GLY A 302 -5.56 -9.29 -15.61
C GLY A 302 -5.96 -10.03 -14.34
N VAL A 303 -5.02 -10.81 -13.80
CA VAL A 303 -5.19 -11.57 -12.56
C VAL A 303 -3.97 -11.38 -11.66
N VAL A 304 -4.21 -10.99 -10.42
CA VAL A 304 -3.23 -10.98 -9.34
C VAL A 304 -3.34 -12.32 -8.62
N TRP A 305 -2.25 -13.09 -8.68
CA TRP A 305 -2.18 -14.36 -7.97
C TRP A 305 -1.16 -14.28 -6.83
N HIS A 306 -1.65 -14.44 -5.62
CA HIS A 306 -0.84 -14.57 -4.42
C HIS A 306 -1.36 -15.71 -3.56
N THR A 307 -0.47 -16.42 -2.89
CA THR A 307 -0.82 -17.52 -1.99
C THR A 307 -1.78 -17.05 -0.87
N GLN A 308 -2.59 -17.96 -0.38
CA GLN A 308 -3.48 -17.68 0.76
C GLN A 308 -2.66 -17.23 1.97
N GLY A 309 -3.14 -16.22 2.71
CA GLY A 309 -2.40 -15.62 3.83
C GLY A 309 -1.38 -14.53 3.46
N SER A 310 -1.18 -14.21 2.17
CA SER A 310 -0.27 -13.14 1.73
C SER A 310 -0.75 -11.71 2.03
N GLY A 311 -2.03 -11.55 2.45
CA GLY A 311 -2.65 -10.25 2.69
C GLY A 311 -3.34 -9.67 1.45
N LYS A 312 -3.92 -10.49 0.58
CA LYS A 312 -4.69 -10.08 -0.63
C LYS A 312 -5.75 -9.02 -0.35
N SER A 313 -6.44 -9.12 0.78
CA SER A 313 -7.46 -8.13 1.13
C SER A 313 -6.90 -6.72 1.24
N PHE A 314 -5.71 -6.55 1.84
CA PHE A 314 -5.02 -5.25 1.87
C PHE A 314 -4.46 -4.85 0.50
N GLU A 315 -4.06 -5.79 -0.35
CA GLU A 315 -3.70 -5.48 -1.74
C GLU A 315 -4.88 -4.86 -2.50
N MET A 316 -6.09 -5.38 -2.32
CA MET A 316 -7.30 -4.83 -2.90
C MET A 316 -7.61 -3.42 -2.37
N VAL A 317 -7.38 -3.15 -1.08
CA VAL A 317 -7.51 -1.80 -0.50
C VAL A 317 -6.49 -0.83 -1.10
N PHE A 318 -5.20 -1.21 -1.16
CA PHE A 318 -4.17 -0.37 -1.78
C PHE A 318 -4.44 -0.13 -3.27
N TYR A 319 -4.90 -1.16 -3.98
CA TYR A 319 -5.29 -1.05 -5.37
C TYR A 319 -6.44 -0.05 -5.54
N ALA A 320 -7.49 -0.18 -4.75
CA ALA A 320 -8.64 0.73 -4.80
C ALA A 320 -8.22 2.17 -4.50
N ALA A 321 -7.48 2.39 -3.42
CA ALA A 321 -7.02 3.72 -3.03
C ALA A 321 -6.14 4.38 -4.10
N LYS A 322 -5.21 3.62 -4.69
CA LYS A 322 -4.31 4.13 -5.72
C LYS A 322 -5.03 4.40 -7.03
N LEU A 323 -5.88 3.46 -7.48
CA LEU A 323 -6.60 3.60 -8.75
C LEU A 323 -7.59 4.77 -8.74
N MET A 324 -8.29 4.98 -7.62
CA MET A 324 -9.24 6.09 -7.48
C MET A 324 -8.56 7.48 -7.47
N ARG A 325 -7.29 7.53 -7.03
CA ARG A 325 -6.49 8.76 -7.07
C ARG A 325 -5.82 9.02 -8.41
N ASP A 326 -5.81 8.05 -9.32
CA ASP A 326 -5.13 8.20 -10.60
C ASP A 326 -5.99 9.06 -11.55
N PRO A 327 -5.48 10.23 -12.01
CA PRO A 327 -6.26 11.15 -12.84
C PRO A 327 -6.61 10.53 -14.20
N ARG A 328 -5.85 9.55 -14.70
CA ARG A 328 -6.14 8.84 -15.95
C ARG A 328 -7.44 8.06 -15.91
N MET A 329 -7.92 7.70 -14.72
CA MET A 329 -9.18 6.99 -14.52
C MET A 329 -10.39 7.91 -14.33
N ALA A 330 -10.20 9.22 -14.19
CA ALA A 330 -11.27 10.22 -14.08
C ALA A 330 -12.33 9.83 -13.02
N ASN A 331 -11.90 9.57 -11.80
CA ASN A 331 -12.73 9.15 -10.67
C ASN A 331 -13.53 7.86 -10.98
N PRO A 332 -12.90 6.68 -11.03
CA PRO A 332 -13.54 5.42 -11.43
C PRO A 332 -14.56 4.92 -10.40
N THR A 333 -15.52 4.12 -10.89
CA THR A 333 -16.34 3.28 -10.01
C THR A 333 -15.72 1.89 -9.89
N LEU A 334 -15.46 1.44 -8.67
CA LEU A 334 -14.93 0.12 -8.38
C LEU A 334 -16.06 -0.79 -7.90
N VAL A 335 -16.23 -1.94 -8.53
CA VAL A 335 -17.25 -2.93 -8.18
C VAL A 335 -16.54 -4.20 -7.72
N PHE A 336 -16.54 -4.44 -6.41
CA PHE A 336 -15.99 -5.66 -5.81
C PHE A 336 -17.03 -6.76 -5.83
N ILE A 337 -16.68 -7.88 -6.46
CA ILE A 337 -17.53 -9.07 -6.56
C ILE A 337 -16.97 -10.15 -5.64
N THR A 338 -17.80 -10.58 -4.71
CA THR A 338 -17.52 -11.70 -3.82
C THR A 338 -18.40 -12.90 -4.17
N ASP A 339 -17.91 -14.11 -3.89
CA ASP A 339 -18.62 -15.36 -4.22
C ASP A 339 -19.78 -15.66 -3.25
N ARG A 340 -19.64 -15.24 -2.00
CA ARG A 340 -20.62 -15.53 -0.91
C ARG A 340 -20.83 -14.29 -0.04
N ASN A 341 -22.03 -14.20 0.53
CA ASN A 341 -22.37 -13.12 1.44
C ASN A 341 -21.45 -13.07 2.68
N ASP A 342 -21.08 -14.24 3.26
CA ASP A 342 -20.18 -14.28 4.43
C ASP A 342 -18.78 -13.73 4.12
N LEU A 343 -18.26 -13.97 2.91
CA LEU A 343 -16.97 -13.43 2.45
C LEU A 343 -17.08 -11.93 2.10
N ASP A 344 -18.24 -11.52 1.60
CA ASP A 344 -18.56 -10.11 1.35
C ASP A 344 -18.52 -9.32 2.67
N ASP A 345 -19.20 -9.82 3.70
CA ASP A 345 -19.23 -9.20 5.02
C ASP A 345 -17.83 -9.10 5.66
N GLN A 346 -16.99 -10.12 5.51
CA GLN A 346 -15.63 -10.12 6.04
C GLN A 346 -14.73 -9.13 5.27
N LEU A 347 -14.71 -9.16 3.95
CA LEU A 347 -13.88 -8.26 3.15
C LEU A 347 -14.34 -6.81 3.29
N PHE A 348 -15.64 -6.58 3.19
CA PHE A 348 -16.24 -5.26 3.36
C PHE A 348 -16.10 -4.75 4.80
N GLY A 349 -16.64 -5.51 5.78
CA GLY A 349 -16.79 -5.03 7.16
C GLY A 349 -15.50 -4.99 7.96
N GLU A 350 -14.59 -5.97 7.74
CA GLU A 350 -13.36 -6.08 8.54
C GLU A 350 -12.15 -5.40 7.88
N VAL A 351 -12.16 -5.22 6.54
CA VAL A 351 -10.98 -4.73 5.81
C VAL A 351 -11.24 -3.39 5.14
N PHE A 352 -12.30 -3.27 4.32
CA PHE A 352 -12.54 -2.05 3.55
C PHE A 352 -13.21 -0.94 4.35
N ALA A 353 -14.27 -1.22 5.08
CA ALA A 353 -14.99 -0.21 5.85
C ALA A 353 -14.12 0.48 6.92
N PRO A 354 -13.22 -0.22 7.66
CA PRO A 354 -12.32 0.44 8.61
C PRO A 354 -11.07 1.07 7.97
N ALA A 355 -10.80 0.85 6.67
CA ALA A 355 -9.58 1.32 6.01
C ALA A 355 -9.60 2.81 5.72
N ARG A 356 -8.82 3.59 6.47
CA ARG A 356 -8.78 5.06 6.37
C ARG A 356 -7.82 5.59 5.29
N ILE A 357 -7.64 4.84 4.21
CA ILE A 357 -6.86 5.27 3.04
C ILE A 357 -7.75 5.57 1.84
N LEU A 358 -8.98 5.05 1.85
CA LEU A 358 -9.91 5.13 0.72
C LEU A 358 -10.45 6.57 0.59
N PRO A 359 -10.48 7.14 -0.63
CA PRO A 359 -11.00 8.49 -0.85
C PRO A 359 -12.52 8.58 -0.74
N GLU A 360 -13.23 7.46 -0.86
CA GLU A 360 -14.68 7.36 -0.71
C GLU A 360 -15.04 6.19 0.22
N THR A 361 -16.14 6.35 0.95
CA THR A 361 -16.66 5.28 1.82
C THR A 361 -17.21 4.14 0.98
N PRO A 362 -16.77 2.89 1.20
CA PRO A 362 -17.33 1.73 0.53
C PRO A 362 -18.81 1.53 0.87
N ILE A 363 -19.59 1.07 -0.11
CA ILE A 363 -21.02 0.79 0.04
C ILE A 363 -21.25 -0.66 -0.36
N GLN A 364 -21.95 -1.41 0.48
CA GLN A 364 -22.42 -2.76 0.16
C GLN A 364 -23.85 -2.68 -0.40
N ALA A 365 -24.06 -3.08 -1.65
CA ALA A 365 -25.38 -3.09 -2.26
C ALA A 365 -26.21 -4.25 -1.67
N GLU A 366 -27.32 -3.96 -1.01
CA GLU A 366 -28.20 -4.98 -0.41
C GLU A 366 -29.04 -5.73 -1.46
N GLY A 367 -29.48 -5.02 -2.50
CA GLY A 367 -30.37 -5.55 -3.53
C GLY A 367 -29.96 -5.19 -4.96
N ARG A 368 -30.73 -5.74 -5.93
CA ARG A 368 -30.52 -5.48 -7.37
C ARG A 368 -30.82 -4.02 -7.74
N ASP A 369 -31.88 -3.46 -7.19
CA ASP A 369 -32.31 -2.10 -7.52
C ASP A 369 -31.35 -1.06 -6.94
N GLU A 370 -30.80 -1.33 -5.76
CA GLU A 370 -29.76 -0.51 -5.17
C GLU A 370 -28.46 -0.56 -6.00
N LEU A 371 -28.02 -1.77 -6.41
CA LEU A 371 -26.87 -1.93 -7.29
C LEU A 371 -27.05 -1.14 -8.59
N ARG A 372 -28.23 -1.18 -9.20
CA ARG A 372 -28.57 -0.40 -10.39
C ARG A 372 -28.44 1.10 -10.12
N SER A 373 -29.03 1.57 -9.02
CA SER A 373 -28.95 2.98 -8.61
C SER A 373 -27.50 3.43 -8.40
N LEU A 374 -26.69 2.62 -7.72
CA LEU A 374 -25.27 2.91 -7.48
C LEU A 374 -24.45 2.96 -8.77
N LEU A 375 -24.75 2.13 -9.77
CA LEU A 375 -24.06 2.08 -11.05
C LEU A 375 -24.47 3.18 -12.04
N THR A 376 -25.61 3.84 -11.82
CA THR A 376 -26.06 4.99 -12.63
C THR A 376 -25.36 6.29 -12.28
N ARG A 377 -24.52 6.31 -11.25
CA ARG A 377 -23.71 7.47 -10.86
C ARG A 377 -22.86 7.97 -12.03
N ALA A 378 -22.64 9.27 -12.10
CA ALA A 378 -21.79 9.88 -13.13
C ALA A 378 -20.32 9.49 -12.99
N SER A 379 -19.81 9.33 -11.74
CA SER A 379 -18.43 8.94 -11.44
C SER A 379 -18.29 8.48 -9.98
N GLY A 380 -17.15 7.90 -9.64
CA GLY A 380 -16.77 7.50 -8.27
C GLY A 380 -17.56 6.31 -7.73
N GLY A 381 -17.22 5.93 -6.52
CA GLY A 381 -17.86 4.86 -5.75
C GLY A 381 -17.04 3.59 -5.63
N ILE A 382 -17.07 3.01 -4.42
CA ILE A 382 -16.56 1.67 -4.10
C ILE A 382 -17.77 0.84 -3.70
N ILE A 383 -18.16 -0.09 -4.55
CA ILE A 383 -19.41 -0.86 -4.43
C ILE A 383 -19.06 -2.32 -4.20
N PHE A 384 -19.59 -2.91 -3.14
CA PHE A 384 -19.52 -4.34 -2.85
C PHE A 384 -20.81 -5.02 -3.24
N THR A 385 -20.72 -6.17 -3.90
CA THR A 385 -21.90 -6.91 -4.36
C THR A 385 -21.55 -8.37 -4.65
N THR A 386 -22.57 -9.22 -4.77
CA THR A 386 -22.41 -10.59 -5.25
C THR A 386 -22.81 -10.71 -6.71
N ILE A 387 -22.23 -11.68 -7.42
CA ILE A 387 -22.51 -11.91 -8.86
C ILE A 387 -24.00 -12.19 -9.14
N HIS A 388 -24.72 -12.75 -8.17
CA HIS A 388 -26.14 -13.07 -8.27
C HIS A 388 -27.04 -11.83 -8.47
N LYS A 389 -26.59 -10.65 -8.02
CA LYS A 389 -27.33 -9.39 -8.16
C LYS A 389 -27.34 -8.86 -9.60
N PHE A 390 -26.52 -9.44 -10.49
CA PHE A 390 -26.54 -9.18 -11.93
C PHE A 390 -27.47 -10.13 -12.71
N ALA A 391 -28.15 -11.06 -12.06
CA ALA A 391 -29.12 -11.92 -12.75
C ALA A 391 -30.32 -11.10 -13.27
N PRO A 392 -30.93 -11.46 -14.43
CA PRO A 392 -32.13 -10.79 -14.91
C PRO A 392 -33.29 -10.93 -13.93
N GLY A 393 -34.25 -10.00 -14.02
CA GLY A 393 -35.52 -10.09 -13.26
C GLY A 393 -36.39 -11.27 -13.76
N GLU A 394 -37.48 -11.54 -13.04
CA GLU A 394 -38.39 -12.65 -13.32
C GLU A 394 -39.04 -12.55 -14.72
N ASP A 395 -39.06 -11.36 -15.34
CA ASP A 395 -39.76 -11.07 -16.60
C ASP A 395 -38.85 -11.02 -17.85
N GLY A 396 -37.55 -11.37 -17.78
CA GLY A 396 -36.66 -11.21 -18.92
C GLY A 396 -35.40 -12.05 -18.95
N ASP A 397 -35.02 -12.52 -20.14
CA ASP A 397 -33.81 -13.29 -20.42
C ASP A 397 -32.52 -12.42 -20.49
N THR A 398 -32.65 -11.09 -20.52
CA THR A 398 -31.50 -10.16 -20.69
C THR A 398 -31.51 -9.03 -19.68
N ASN A 399 -30.33 -8.70 -19.10
CA ASN A 399 -30.18 -7.51 -18.28
C ASN A 399 -30.05 -6.26 -19.15
N PRO A 400 -30.70 -5.16 -18.78
CA PRO A 400 -30.39 -3.87 -19.40
C PRO A 400 -28.95 -3.47 -19.10
N VAL A 401 -28.32 -2.73 -20.01
CA VAL A 401 -27.02 -2.09 -19.75
C VAL A 401 -27.19 -1.12 -18.58
N LEU A 402 -26.45 -1.34 -17.50
CA LEU A 402 -26.52 -0.51 -16.30
C LEU A 402 -25.67 0.75 -16.45
N THR A 403 -24.53 0.63 -17.12
CA THR A 403 -23.68 1.76 -17.50
C THR A 403 -22.77 1.38 -18.66
N ASP A 404 -22.53 2.32 -19.56
CA ASP A 404 -21.60 2.21 -20.69
C ASP A 404 -20.25 2.90 -20.41
N ARG A 405 -20.04 3.39 -19.18
CA ARG A 405 -18.80 4.06 -18.78
C ARG A 405 -17.60 3.12 -18.86
N ARG A 406 -16.46 3.65 -19.33
CA ARG A 406 -15.19 2.92 -19.43
C ARG A 406 -14.38 2.93 -18.13
N ASN A 407 -14.65 3.88 -17.25
CA ASN A 407 -14.00 3.99 -15.94
C ASN A 407 -14.74 3.22 -14.82
N VAL A 408 -15.41 2.14 -15.20
CA VAL A 408 -15.91 1.15 -14.25
C VAL A 408 -14.97 -0.04 -14.25
N VAL A 409 -14.56 -0.46 -13.04
CA VAL A 409 -13.65 -1.58 -12.86
C VAL A 409 -14.30 -2.62 -11.95
N VAL A 410 -14.44 -3.81 -12.47
CA VAL A 410 -14.94 -4.97 -11.71
C VAL A 410 -13.74 -5.73 -11.15
N VAL A 411 -13.69 -5.86 -9.84
CA VAL A 411 -12.67 -6.58 -9.10
C VAL A 411 -13.28 -7.84 -8.52
N ALA A 412 -12.88 -9.01 -9.02
CA ALA A 412 -13.37 -10.29 -8.52
C ALA A 412 -12.41 -10.87 -7.49
N ASP A 413 -12.87 -11.07 -6.25
CA ASP A 413 -12.15 -11.88 -5.28
C ASP A 413 -12.39 -13.37 -5.57
N GLU A 414 -11.36 -14.19 -5.30
CA GLU A 414 -11.31 -15.62 -5.65
C GLU A 414 -11.77 -15.88 -7.10
N ALA A 415 -11.18 -15.12 -8.03
CA ALA A 415 -11.57 -15.07 -9.45
C ALA A 415 -11.68 -16.44 -10.13
N HIS A 416 -11.00 -17.48 -9.61
CA HIS A 416 -11.14 -18.86 -10.08
C HIS A 416 -12.55 -19.42 -9.87
N ARG A 417 -13.33 -18.90 -8.90
CA ARG A 417 -14.71 -19.34 -8.61
C ARG A 417 -15.76 -18.53 -9.37
N SER A 418 -15.57 -17.21 -9.48
CA SER A 418 -16.54 -16.32 -10.13
C SER A 418 -16.60 -16.47 -11.65
N GLN A 419 -15.63 -17.18 -12.27
CA GLN A 419 -15.54 -17.35 -13.72
C GLN A 419 -16.21 -18.62 -14.26
N TYR A 420 -16.77 -19.49 -13.42
CA TYR A 420 -17.49 -20.71 -13.84
C TYR A 420 -18.85 -20.46 -14.52
N GLY A 421 -19.17 -19.26 -14.95
CA GLY A 421 -20.48 -18.92 -15.52
C GLY A 421 -20.47 -18.41 -16.95
N PHE A 422 -19.39 -18.64 -17.73
CA PHE A 422 -19.36 -18.24 -19.17
C PHE A 422 -19.94 -19.29 -20.11
N SER A 423 -20.10 -20.54 -19.68
CA SER A 423 -20.73 -21.58 -20.48
C SER A 423 -22.24 -21.46 -20.41
N GLU A 424 -22.89 -21.36 -21.57
CA GLU A 424 -24.32 -21.54 -21.70
C GLU A 424 -24.67 -22.99 -21.33
N THR A 425 -25.54 -23.16 -20.34
CA THR A 425 -26.05 -24.47 -19.94
C THR A 425 -27.49 -24.62 -20.42
N LEU A 426 -27.87 -25.80 -20.89
CA LEU A 426 -29.26 -26.12 -21.22
C LEU A 426 -30.02 -26.33 -19.90
N ASP A 427 -31.15 -25.64 -19.72
CA ASP A 427 -32.07 -25.90 -18.64
C ASP A 427 -32.82 -27.25 -18.85
N SER A 428 -33.64 -27.67 -17.88
CA SER A 428 -34.43 -28.88 -17.95
C SER A 428 -35.49 -28.87 -19.10
N GLN A 429 -35.66 -27.71 -19.77
CA GLN A 429 -36.58 -27.52 -20.88
C GLN A 429 -35.80 -27.31 -22.20
N GLY A 430 -34.47 -27.53 -22.25
CA GLY A 430 -33.65 -27.40 -23.44
C GLY A 430 -33.38 -25.95 -23.88
N ARG A 431 -33.60 -24.94 -23.00
CA ARG A 431 -33.29 -23.54 -23.29
C ARG A 431 -31.88 -23.21 -22.82
N LEU A 432 -31.14 -22.46 -23.65
CA LEU A 432 -29.82 -21.96 -23.32
C LEU A 432 -29.95 -20.92 -22.19
N LYS A 433 -29.42 -21.26 -21.01
CA LYS A 433 -29.34 -20.36 -19.87
C LYS A 433 -27.94 -19.74 -19.84
N ALA A 434 -27.85 -18.43 -19.98
CA ALA A 434 -26.62 -17.70 -19.90
C ALA A 434 -26.10 -17.72 -18.45
N GLY A 435 -24.78 -17.88 -18.26
CA GLY A 435 -24.18 -17.87 -16.94
C GLY A 435 -24.14 -16.46 -16.34
N LEU A 436 -24.07 -16.37 -14.99
CA LEU A 436 -24.07 -15.09 -14.25
C LEU A 436 -22.96 -14.15 -14.69
N ALA A 437 -21.80 -14.67 -15.06
CA ALA A 437 -20.68 -13.87 -15.54
C ALA A 437 -20.97 -13.21 -16.90
N LYS A 438 -21.78 -13.84 -17.76
CA LYS A 438 -22.25 -13.23 -19.00
C LYS A 438 -23.21 -12.09 -18.71
N HIS A 439 -24.18 -12.29 -17.84
CA HIS A 439 -25.13 -11.23 -17.44
C HIS A 439 -24.42 -9.99 -16.87
N MET A 440 -23.40 -10.18 -16.06
CA MET A 440 -22.59 -9.08 -15.54
C MET A 440 -21.84 -8.32 -16.65
N ARG A 441 -21.28 -9.04 -17.64
CA ARG A 441 -20.60 -8.40 -18.78
C ARG A 441 -21.57 -7.66 -19.68
N ASP A 442 -22.75 -8.22 -19.92
CA ASP A 442 -23.79 -7.59 -20.73
C ASP A 442 -24.32 -6.31 -20.04
N ALA A 443 -24.42 -6.34 -18.71
CA ALA A 443 -24.81 -5.17 -17.91
C ALA A 443 -23.72 -4.07 -17.85
N LEU A 444 -22.44 -4.44 -18.00
CA LEU A 444 -21.27 -3.55 -17.91
C LEU A 444 -20.34 -3.74 -19.13
N PRO A 445 -20.76 -3.41 -20.34
CA PRO A 445 -20.06 -3.79 -21.59
C PRO A 445 -18.67 -3.16 -21.73
N ASN A 446 -18.45 -1.98 -21.15
CA ASN A 446 -17.20 -1.24 -21.22
C ASN A 446 -16.36 -1.31 -19.96
N ALA A 447 -16.79 -2.05 -18.91
CA ALA A 447 -16.04 -2.19 -17.68
C ALA A 447 -14.77 -3.03 -17.88
N THR A 448 -13.72 -2.67 -17.14
CA THR A 448 -12.48 -3.46 -17.05
C THR A 448 -12.59 -4.48 -15.93
N PHE A 449 -12.14 -5.71 -16.18
CA PHE A 449 -12.22 -6.82 -15.23
C PHE A 449 -10.82 -7.20 -14.73
N LEU A 450 -10.64 -7.22 -13.40
CA LEU A 450 -9.43 -7.64 -12.69
C LEU A 450 -9.80 -8.75 -11.70
N GLY A 451 -8.99 -9.80 -11.63
CA GLY A 451 -9.17 -10.88 -10.66
C GLY A 451 -8.10 -10.90 -9.60
N PHE A 452 -8.47 -11.21 -8.36
CA PHE A 452 -7.56 -11.64 -7.29
C PHE A 452 -7.84 -13.10 -6.97
N THR A 453 -6.79 -13.91 -6.75
CA THR A 453 -6.96 -15.34 -6.43
C THR A 453 -5.84 -15.91 -5.59
N GLY A 454 -6.16 -16.86 -4.71
CA GLY A 454 -5.22 -17.65 -3.91
C GLY A 454 -4.76 -18.93 -4.58
N THR A 455 -5.49 -19.42 -5.58
CA THR A 455 -5.17 -20.67 -6.27
C THR A 455 -4.44 -20.42 -7.59
N PRO A 456 -3.42 -21.24 -7.94
CA PRO A 456 -2.77 -21.13 -9.25
C PRO A 456 -3.78 -21.33 -10.37
N ILE A 457 -3.68 -20.50 -11.39
CA ILE A 457 -4.46 -20.71 -12.62
C ILE A 457 -3.76 -21.82 -13.39
N GLU A 458 -4.35 -23.02 -13.41
CA GLU A 458 -3.81 -24.13 -14.17
C GLU A 458 -3.82 -23.79 -15.67
N SER A 459 -2.77 -24.25 -16.37
CA SER A 459 -2.57 -23.96 -17.80
C SER A 459 -3.69 -24.49 -18.71
N ASN A 460 -4.55 -25.36 -18.21
CA ASN A 460 -5.65 -26.02 -18.92
C ASN A 460 -7.01 -25.34 -18.74
N ASP A 461 -7.14 -24.36 -17.84
CA ASP A 461 -8.39 -23.63 -17.66
C ASP A 461 -8.54 -22.54 -18.74
N ARG A 462 -9.11 -22.94 -19.87
CA ARG A 462 -9.41 -22.06 -21.01
C ARG A 462 -10.38 -20.95 -20.66
N SER A 463 -11.26 -21.16 -19.67
CA SER A 463 -12.28 -20.16 -19.29
C SER A 463 -11.66 -18.97 -18.55
N THR A 464 -10.73 -19.21 -17.65
CA THR A 464 -10.02 -18.15 -16.91
C THR A 464 -9.07 -17.37 -17.84
N ARG A 465 -8.43 -18.04 -18.81
CA ARG A 465 -7.60 -17.39 -19.83
C ARG A 465 -8.39 -16.57 -20.85
N ALA A 466 -9.59 -17.00 -21.21
CA ALA A 466 -10.44 -16.26 -22.15
C ALA A 466 -10.96 -14.95 -21.55
N SER A 467 -11.08 -14.89 -20.23
CA SER A 467 -11.60 -13.71 -19.51
C SER A 467 -10.53 -12.79 -18.93
N SER A 468 -9.28 -13.26 -18.72
CA SER A 468 -8.18 -12.48 -18.17
C SER A 468 -6.84 -12.89 -18.77
N VAL A 469 -6.27 -12.04 -19.63
CA VAL A 469 -5.10 -12.39 -20.47
C VAL A 469 -3.75 -12.07 -19.85
N ILE A 470 -3.71 -11.37 -18.72
CA ILE A 470 -2.45 -11.02 -18.05
C ILE A 470 -2.43 -11.68 -16.68
N THR A 471 -1.59 -12.71 -16.53
CA THR A 471 -1.28 -13.25 -15.20
C THR A 471 -0.19 -12.39 -14.60
N LEU A 472 -0.55 -11.57 -13.61
CA LEU A 472 0.40 -10.85 -12.77
C LEU A 472 0.87 -11.83 -11.69
N THR A 473 1.90 -12.62 -12.00
CA THR A 473 2.45 -13.59 -11.05
C THR A 473 3.29 -12.90 -9.99
N SER A 474 3.16 -13.40 -8.75
CA SER A 474 4.03 -12.96 -7.67
C SER A 474 5.50 -13.23 -8.01
N MET A 475 6.39 -12.30 -7.67
CA MET A 475 7.82 -12.36 -7.88
C MET A 475 8.53 -13.40 -6.98
N THR A 476 8.04 -14.62 -6.86
CA THR A 476 8.66 -15.63 -5.98
C THR A 476 9.55 -16.64 -6.68
N SER A 477 9.71 -16.59 -7.98
CA SER A 477 10.80 -17.29 -8.68
C SER A 477 10.77 -16.97 -10.18
N ARG A 478 11.91 -16.54 -10.74
CA ARG A 478 12.28 -16.50 -12.17
C ARG A 478 11.12 -16.53 -13.17
N ALA A 479 10.27 -15.52 -13.17
CA ALA A 479 9.30 -15.36 -14.24
C ALA A 479 9.36 -13.93 -14.76
N ARG A 480 9.98 -13.76 -15.91
CA ARG A 480 9.77 -12.58 -16.77
C ARG A 480 8.27 -12.35 -16.93
N LEU A 481 7.82 -11.13 -16.83
CA LEU A 481 6.52 -10.69 -17.39
C LEU A 481 6.48 -11.13 -18.86
N LYS A 482 5.98 -12.34 -19.14
CA LYS A 482 5.66 -12.74 -20.49
C LYS A 482 4.34 -12.11 -20.85
N THR A 483 4.39 -10.97 -21.53
CA THR A 483 3.29 -10.52 -22.37
C THR A 483 3.12 -11.59 -23.46
N VAL A 484 2.16 -12.48 -23.28
CA VAL A 484 1.82 -13.46 -24.33
C VAL A 484 1.04 -12.71 -25.39
N ARG A 485 1.72 -12.20 -26.41
CA ARG A 485 1.08 -11.86 -27.69
C ARG A 485 0.42 -13.13 -28.23
N GLN A 486 -0.87 -13.07 -28.52
CA GLN A 486 -1.54 -14.08 -29.32
C GLN A 486 -0.85 -14.18 -30.68
N SER A 487 -0.01 -15.20 -30.88
CA SER A 487 0.26 -15.71 -32.22
C SER A 487 -0.81 -16.75 -32.55
N ARG A 488 -1.46 -16.60 -33.68
CA ARG A 488 -2.35 -17.58 -34.28
C ARG A 488 -1.58 -18.91 -34.38
N PHE A 489 -2.03 -19.94 -33.69
CA PHE A 489 -1.55 -21.29 -33.89
C PHE A 489 -2.27 -21.92 -35.09
N THR A 490 -1.57 -22.01 -36.19
CA THR A 490 -1.77 -23.07 -37.19
C THR A 490 -1.16 -24.36 -36.63
N THR A 491 -1.92 -25.41 -36.75
CA THR A 491 -1.62 -26.81 -36.42
C THR A 491 -0.25 -27.29 -36.85
N SER A 492 0.53 -27.89 -35.94
CA SER A 492 1.05 -29.28 -36.02
C SER A 492 2.30 -29.47 -35.15
N HIS A 493 2.42 -30.69 -34.62
CA HIS A 493 3.55 -31.38 -34.02
C HIS A 493 3.79 -31.27 -32.49
N ALA A 494 3.69 -32.45 -31.92
CA ALA A 494 3.99 -32.83 -30.57
C ALA A 494 5.42 -32.44 -30.14
N LEU A 495 5.58 -31.91 -28.93
CA LEU A 495 6.85 -31.78 -28.22
C LEU A 495 6.74 -32.36 -26.81
N PRO A 496 7.83 -32.87 -26.25
CA PRO A 496 7.83 -33.81 -25.14
C PRO A 496 7.61 -33.16 -23.79
N ARG A 497 7.08 -33.94 -22.86
CA ARG A 497 6.86 -33.62 -21.45
C ARG A 497 8.17 -33.19 -20.79
N SER A 498 8.30 -31.93 -20.41
CA SER A 498 9.29 -31.49 -19.44
C SER A 498 8.63 -31.37 -18.06
N SER A 499 9.15 -32.18 -17.15
CA SER A 499 8.82 -32.24 -15.74
C SER A 499 8.92 -30.86 -15.07
N TRP A 500 7.81 -30.39 -14.50
CA TRP A 500 7.80 -29.24 -13.60
C TRP A 500 8.19 -29.72 -12.21
N LEU A 501 9.39 -29.32 -11.79
CA LEU A 501 9.77 -29.38 -10.38
C LEU A 501 8.92 -28.37 -9.59
N THR A 502 7.93 -28.88 -8.91
CA THR A 502 7.32 -28.25 -7.75
C THR A 502 8.39 -28.22 -6.65
N ILE A 503 8.99 -27.07 -6.43
CA ILE A 503 9.81 -26.85 -5.24
C ILE A 503 8.82 -26.44 -4.14
N PRO A 504 8.65 -27.24 -3.08
CA PRO A 504 7.87 -26.84 -1.92
C PRO A 504 8.61 -25.67 -1.24
N TRP A 505 7.84 -24.71 -0.78
CA TRP A 505 8.30 -23.62 0.08
C TRP A 505 9.00 -24.21 1.31
N PRO A 506 10.29 -23.99 1.54
CA PRO A 506 10.87 -24.38 2.80
C PRO A 506 10.45 -23.36 3.86
N LEU A 507 9.72 -23.83 4.86
CA LEU A 507 9.87 -23.54 6.27
C LEU A 507 10.76 -22.31 6.59
N LEU A 508 10.13 -21.17 6.75
CA LEU A 508 10.62 -20.05 7.54
C LEU A 508 9.66 -19.88 8.72
N MET A 509 9.55 -20.97 9.49
CA MET A 509 9.20 -20.97 10.90
C MET A 509 10.27 -21.80 11.60
N THR A 510 11.27 -21.17 12.05
CA THR A 510 12.03 -21.34 13.29
C THR A 510 12.87 -20.09 13.48
#